data_590a3208da0af622c36d1110551d101f
#
_entry.id   590a3208da0af622c36d1110551d101f
#
_cell.length_a   1.000
_cell.length_b   1.000
_cell.length_c   1.000
_cell.angle_alpha   90.00
_cell.angle_beta   90.00
_cell.angle_gamma   90.00
#
_symmetry.space_group_name_H-M   'P 1'
#
loop_
_entity.id
_entity.type
_entity.pdbx_description
1 polymer ?
#
loop_
_entity_poly.entity_id
_entity_poly.type
_entity_poly.pdbx_seq_one_letter_code
_entity_poly.pdbx_strand_id
1 'polypeptide(L)'
;MIAPPYEMNVLQVIPPAFPYNLMEISKIHFTSHLDYAALRAFLEDGFNKASLDHAPNIDSLFGYECIGIRNFHMFTCDVTIFSECLYEQGKYTNGFIVEIRRLQGHYTAYEDGIKELLSILDVKLNEPVETFRRLPVLPIDHDYDRLFDVENINTIYSLLDSNSCSSNIDYAVRIVGEYISEPTKAYLFIDNNIGIKLVIKIAQLCVDFPDSIIPIIAMMIFKEFIKIKESDDDIIHDVIMLCIPTCMNNIGQHLRRETLGTIAAICMRDIRLMDYFKRPIDGIENYYTHLRNIIKDEPRARDVRIALYATQILNLI
;
A
#
# COMPACT_ATOMS: atom_id res chain seq x y z
N MET A 1 -23.26 12.27 47.22
CA MET A 1 -22.16 11.29 47.35
C MET A 1 -21.91 10.71 45.96
N ILE A 2 -20.90 11.18 45.27
CA ILE A 2 -20.50 10.71 43.95
C ILE A 2 -19.50 9.59 44.23
N ALA A 3 -19.84 8.37 43.76
CA ALA A 3 -18.92 7.23 43.87
C ALA A 3 -17.62 7.54 43.09
N PRO A 4 -16.44 7.19 43.64
CA PRO A 4 -15.19 7.39 42.92
C PRO A 4 -15.17 6.54 41.65
N PRO A 5 -14.50 7.00 40.57
CA PRO A 5 -14.35 6.23 39.38
C PRO A 5 -13.63 4.91 39.70
N TYR A 6 -14.17 3.81 39.27
CA TYR A 6 -13.50 2.52 39.32
C TYR A 6 -12.16 2.66 38.61
N GLU A 7 -11.07 2.62 39.36
CA GLU A 7 -9.76 2.29 38.85
C GLU A 7 -9.89 0.86 38.26
N MET A 8 -10.07 0.77 36.95
CA MET A 8 -9.80 -0.48 36.27
C MET A 8 -8.34 -0.80 36.53
N ASN A 9 -8.09 -1.73 37.44
CA ASN A 9 -6.81 -2.42 37.49
C ASN A 9 -6.56 -2.92 36.08
N VAL A 10 -5.68 -2.26 35.35
CA VAL A 10 -5.12 -2.76 34.11
C VAL A 10 -4.34 -4.01 34.53
N LEU A 11 -5.05 -5.16 34.54
CA LEU A 11 -4.40 -6.46 34.57
C LEU A 11 -3.34 -6.37 33.48
N GLN A 12 -2.08 -6.50 33.85
CA GLN A 12 -1.00 -6.64 32.88
C GLN A 12 -1.32 -7.90 32.08
N VAL A 13 -1.98 -7.69 30.95
CA VAL A 13 -2.34 -8.78 30.04
C VAL A 13 -1.03 -9.20 29.41
N ILE A 14 -0.55 -10.38 29.79
CA ILE A 14 0.72 -10.95 29.29
C ILE A 14 0.40 -11.72 28.01
N PRO A 15 1.18 -11.54 26.94
CA PRO A 15 1.04 -12.33 25.73
C PRO A 15 1.13 -13.82 26.00
N PRO A 16 0.42 -14.68 25.28
CA PRO A 16 0.50 -16.14 25.43
C PRO A 16 1.92 -16.65 25.13
N ALA A 17 2.29 -17.80 25.69
CA ALA A 17 3.56 -18.43 25.39
C ALA A 17 3.59 -18.90 23.92
N PHE A 18 4.78 -18.87 23.31
CA PHE A 18 4.97 -19.30 21.93
C PHE A 18 4.66 -20.82 21.78
N PRO A 19 3.83 -21.20 20.83
CA PRO A 19 3.35 -22.58 20.70
C PRO A 19 4.33 -23.47 19.93
N TYR A 20 5.46 -23.84 20.52
CA TYR A 20 6.48 -24.68 19.87
C TYR A 20 6.00 -26.02 19.29
N ASN A 21 4.82 -26.48 19.70
CA ASN A 21 4.29 -27.78 19.28
C ASN A 21 3.44 -27.71 18.01
N LEU A 22 3.20 -26.53 17.45
CA LEU A 22 2.44 -26.38 16.22
C LEU A 22 3.41 -26.52 15.04
N MET A 23 3.30 -27.60 14.29
CA MET A 23 4.11 -27.89 13.10
C MET A 23 3.96 -26.87 11.96
N GLU A 24 3.05 -25.91 12.08
CA GLU A 24 2.75 -24.88 11.10
C GLU A 24 3.20 -23.49 11.54
N ILE A 25 4.25 -23.39 12.33
CA ILE A 25 4.82 -22.11 12.71
C ILE A 25 5.25 -21.38 11.43
N SER A 26 4.83 -20.14 11.29
CA SER A 26 5.35 -19.27 10.25
C SER A 26 6.87 -19.22 10.36
N LYS A 27 7.56 -19.42 9.24
CA LYS A 27 9.02 -19.39 9.21
C LYS A 27 9.59 -17.98 9.36
N ILE A 28 8.73 -16.98 9.42
CA ILE A 28 9.12 -15.60 9.61
C ILE A 28 8.81 -15.21 11.04
N HIS A 29 9.81 -15.33 11.90
CA HIS A 29 9.74 -14.87 13.28
C HIS A 29 11.07 -14.33 13.76
N PHE A 30 11.03 -13.40 14.70
CA PHE A 30 12.21 -12.85 15.34
C PHE A 30 11.98 -12.64 16.84
N THR A 31 13.06 -12.61 17.58
CA THR A 31 13.06 -12.40 19.03
C THR A 31 13.32 -10.94 19.37
N SER A 32 12.64 -10.43 20.41
CA SER A 32 12.84 -9.09 20.94
C SER A 32 12.99 -9.11 22.46
N HIS A 33 13.92 -8.31 22.97
CA HIS A 33 14.15 -8.07 24.40
C HIS A 33 13.51 -6.77 24.89
N LEU A 34 12.82 -6.02 24.01
CA LEU A 34 12.07 -4.85 24.39
C LEU A 34 10.94 -5.23 25.35
N ASP A 35 10.55 -4.32 26.24
CA ASP A 35 9.28 -4.50 26.95
C ASP A 35 8.09 -4.47 25.97
N TYR A 36 6.94 -4.98 26.40
CA TYR A 36 5.78 -5.12 25.53
C TYR A 36 5.31 -3.79 24.91
N ALA A 37 5.32 -2.72 25.68
CA ALA A 37 4.88 -1.41 25.19
C ALA A 37 5.87 -0.83 24.18
N ALA A 38 7.17 -0.95 24.45
CA ALA A 38 8.23 -0.55 23.53
C ALA A 38 8.23 -1.37 22.26
N LEU A 39 7.99 -2.71 22.37
CA LEU A 39 7.88 -3.59 21.20
C LEU A 39 6.69 -3.20 20.30
N ARG A 40 5.53 -2.93 20.89
CA ARG A 40 4.38 -2.46 20.12
C ARG A 40 4.66 -1.14 19.38
N ALA A 41 5.23 -0.16 20.09
CA ALA A 41 5.59 1.12 19.48
C ALA A 41 6.61 0.95 18.34
N PHE A 42 7.58 0.05 18.51
CA PHE A 42 8.59 -0.31 17.53
C PHE A 42 7.96 -0.94 16.28
N LEU A 43 7.02 -1.89 16.45
CA LEU A 43 6.32 -2.51 15.34
C LEU A 43 5.43 -1.52 14.60
N GLU A 44 4.66 -0.69 15.33
CA GLU A 44 3.78 0.32 14.72
C GLU A 44 4.58 1.36 13.92
N ASP A 45 5.75 1.79 14.41
CA ASP A 45 6.67 2.65 13.66
C ASP A 45 7.20 1.96 12.40
N GLY A 46 7.56 0.66 12.51
CA GLY A 46 7.98 -0.16 11.38
C GLY A 46 6.88 -0.29 10.32
N PHE A 47 5.65 -0.58 10.72
CA PHE A 47 4.50 -0.67 9.79
C PHE A 47 4.27 0.65 9.04
N ASN A 48 4.29 1.78 9.77
CA ASN A 48 4.13 3.09 9.15
C ASN A 48 5.26 3.38 8.13
N LYS A 49 6.50 3.06 8.46
CA LYS A 49 7.65 3.24 7.56
C LYS A 49 7.60 2.31 6.36
N ALA A 50 7.16 1.07 6.56
CA ALA A 50 6.95 0.10 5.49
C ALA A 50 5.66 0.37 4.70
N SER A 51 4.89 1.38 5.03
CA SER A 51 3.59 1.67 4.39
C SER A 51 2.64 0.47 4.42
N LEU A 52 2.56 -0.18 5.57
CA LEU A 52 1.58 -1.20 5.88
C LEU A 52 0.45 -0.56 6.70
N ASP A 53 -0.78 -0.65 6.21
CA ASP A 53 -1.93 -0.32 7.05
C ASP A 53 -2.10 -1.42 8.08
N HIS A 54 -2.33 -1.04 9.33
CA HIS A 54 -2.41 -2.00 10.42
C HIS A 54 -3.53 -1.64 11.39
N ALA A 55 -4.14 -2.68 11.93
CA ALA A 55 -5.12 -2.57 13.00
C ALA A 55 -4.83 -3.65 14.05
N PRO A 56 -5.18 -3.42 15.33
CA PRO A 56 -5.13 -4.49 16.32
C PRO A 56 -5.98 -5.67 15.84
N ASN A 57 -5.44 -6.87 15.92
CA ASN A 57 -6.16 -8.07 15.54
C ASN A 57 -7.31 -8.31 16.53
N ILE A 58 -8.53 -8.44 16.03
CA ILE A 58 -9.74 -8.63 16.85
C ILE A 58 -9.71 -9.99 17.57
N ASP A 59 -9.15 -11.01 16.93
CA ASP A 59 -9.10 -12.37 17.45
C ASP A 59 -7.88 -12.59 18.38
N SER A 60 -6.89 -11.68 18.33
CA SER A 60 -5.69 -11.73 19.16
C SER A 60 -5.41 -10.37 19.78
N LEU A 61 -5.57 -10.26 21.10
CA LEU A 61 -5.22 -9.05 21.85
C LEU A 61 -3.73 -8.67 21.75
N PHE A 62 -2.90 -9.55 21.19
CA PHE A 62 -1.44 -9.46 21.15
C PHE A 62 -0.91 -9.43 19.72
N GLY A 63 -1.65 -8.89 18.78
CA GLY A 63 -1.25 -8.88 17.39
C GLY A 63 -1.86 -7.77 16.58
N TYR A 64 -1.49 -7.77 15.32
CA TYR A 64 -1.95 -6.83 14.30
C TYR A 64 -2.32 -7.58 13.04
N GLU A 65 -3.43 -7.19 12.43
CA GLU A 65 -3.69 -7.49 11.03
C GLU A 65 -3.11 -6.35 10.19
N CYS A 66 -2.26 -6.71 9.23
CA CYS A 66 -1.60 -5.75 8.36
C CYS A 66 -2.01 -5.96 6.90
N ILE A 67 -2.21 -4.85 6.19
CA ILE A 67 -2.51 -4.84 4.76
C ILE A 67 -1.39 -4.08 4.05
N GLY A 68 -0.84 -4.68 3.00
CA GLY A 68 0.17 -4.06 2.16
C GLY A 68 -0.16 -4.18 0.69
N ILE A 69 0.39 -3.24 -0.11
CA ILE A 69 0.33 -3.28 -1.56
C ILE A 69 1.75 -3.14 -2.08
N ARG A 70 2.18 -4.08 -2.93
CA ARG A 70 3.46 -4.04 -3.64
C ARG A 70 3.24 -4.45 -5.09
N ASN A 71 3.84 -3.72 -6.01
CA ASN A 71 3.76 -4.02 -7.44
C ASN A 71 2.30 -4.24 -7.91
N PHE A 72 1.38 -3.34 -7.50
CA PHE A 72 -0.07 -3.39 -7.79
C PHE A 72 -0.81 -4.59 -7.18
N HIS A 73 -0.16 -5.43 -6.38
CA HIS A 73 -0.78 -6.57 -5.71
C HIS A 73 -0.94 -6.32 -4.22
N MET A 74 -2.13 -6.64 -3.73
CA MET A 74 -2.46 -6.58 -2.31
C MET A 74 -2.09 -7.90 -1.62
N PHE A 75 -1.68 -7.79 -0.36
CA PHE A 75 -1.55 -8.92 0.56
C PHE A 75 -2.03 -8.52 1.95
N THR A 76 -2.44 -9.51 2.73
CA THR A 76 -2.71 -9.36 4.15
C THR A 76 -1.85 -10.33 4.95
N CYS A 77 -1.39 -9.88 6.11
CA CYS A 77 -0.66 -10.71 7.05
C CYS A 77 -1.07 -10.42 8.48
N ASP A 78 -0.88 -11.43 9.31
CA ASP A 78 -1.05 -11.36 10.76
C ASP A 78 0.32 -11.26 11.42
N VAL A 79 0.45 -10.36 12.39
CA VAL A 79 1.66 -10.18 13.19
C VAL A 79 1.28 -10.45 14.62
N THR A 80 1.74 -11.56 15.17
CA THR A 80 1.39 -12.02 16.51
C THR A 80 2.61 -11.94 17.44
N ILE A 81 2.39 -11.41 18.66
CA ILE A 81 3.40 -11.30 19.70
C ILE A 81 3.16 -12.39 20.74
N PHE A 82 4.18 -13.19 21.01
CA PHE A 82 4.17 -14.24 22.03
C PHE A 82 5.19 -13.90 23.12
N SER A 83 4.90 -14.31 24.36
CA SER A 83 5.88 -14.25 25.45
C SER A 83 6.87 -15.45 25.33
N GLU A 84 8.12 -15.20 25.62
CA GLU A 84 9.17 -16.19 25.55
C GLU A 84 10.13 -16.06 26.71
N CYS A 85 10.62 -17.19 27.20
CA CYS A 85 11.70 -17.26 28.19
C CYS A 85 13.01 -17.53 27.45
N LEU A 86 13.76 -16.47 27.20
CA LEU A 86 15.01 -16.53 26.45
C LEU A 86 16.16 -16.97 27.35
N TYR A 87 17.00 -17.87 26.85
CA TYR A 87 18.21 -18.29 27.56
C TYR A 87 19.44 -17.73 26.87
N GLU A 88 20.04 -16.70 27.48
CA GLU A 88 21.22 -16.05 26.96
C GLU A 88 22.29 -15.92 28.04
N GLN A 89 23.55 -16.21 27.67
CA GLN A 89 24.71 -16.04 28.54
C GLN A 89 24.56 -16.71 29.93
N GLY A 90 23.86 -17.85 29.97
CA GLY A 90 23.69 -18.61 31.24
C GLY A 90 22.55 -18.09 32.12
N LYS A 91 21.72 -17.17 31.65
CA LYS A 91 20.56 -16.61 32.37
C LYS A 91 19.29 -16.69 31.56
N TYR A 92 18.17 -16.89 32.25
CA TYR A 92 16.84 -16.75 31.67
C TYR A 92 16.40 -15.30 31.73
N THR A 93 15.99 -14.74 30.60
CA THR A 93 15.41 -13.40 30.48
C THR A 93 14.04 -13.50 29.83
N ASN A 94 13.11 -12.65 30.25
CA ASN A 94 11.83 -12.54 29.58
C ASN A 94 12.03 -11.76 28.29
N GLY A 95 11.45 -12.25 27.22
CA GLY A 95 11.44 -11.61 25.91
C GLY A 95 10.16 -11.92 25.17
N PHE A 96 10.14 -11.58 23.91
CA PHE A 96 9.00 -11.80 23.03
C PHE A 96 9.46 -12.39 21.71
N ILE A 97 8.63 -13.29 21.15
CA ILE A 97 8.72 -13.72 19.76
C ILE A 97 7.64 -12.99 18.97
N VAL A 98 8.02 -12.37 17.87
CA VAL A 98 7.11 -11.79 16.90
C VAL A 98 7.04 -12.71 15.69
N GLU A 99 5.87 -13.26 15.43
CA GLU A 99 5.59 -14.10 14.27
C GLU A 99 4.84 -13.28 13.22
N ILE A 100 5.23 -13.43 11.95
CA ILE A 100 4.55 -12.80 10.81
C ILE A 100 4.06 -13.92 9.88
N ARG A 101 2.75 -13.94 9.65
CA ARG A 101 2.10 -14.98 8.86
C ARG A 101 1.24 -14.38 7.76
N ARG A 102 1.43 -14.81 6.52
CA ARG A 102 0.55 -14.44 5.41
C ARG A 102 -0.85 -15.02 5.62
N LEU A 103 -1.86 -14.19 5.53
CA LEU A 103 -3.26 -14.63 5.54
C LEU A 103 -3.76 -14.84 4.12
N GLN A 104 -3.63 -13.83 3.26
CA GLN A 104 -4.12 -13.90 1.88
C GLN A 104 -3.37 -12.94 0.97
N GLY A 105 -3.70 -12.97 -0.31
CA GLY A 105 -3.14 -12.08 -1.33
C GLY A 105 -1.94 -12.66 -2.07
N HIS A 106 -1.29 -11.84 -2.84
CA HIS A 106 -0.21 -12.26 -3.72
C HIS A 106 1.08 -12.57 -2.95
N TYR A 107 1.69 -13.72 -3.23
CA TYR A 107 2.84 -14.21 -2.46
C TYR A 107 4.08 -13.32 -2.60
N THR A 108 4.42 -12.91 -3.83
CA THR A 108 5.62 -12.07 -4.05
C THR A 108 5.44 -10.68 -3.45
N ALA A 109 4.22 -10.10 -3.52
CA ALA A 109 3.92 -8.83 -2.88
C ALA A 109 4.08 -8.90 -1.35
N TYR A 110 3.63 -10.02 -0.74
CA TYR A 110 3.86 -10.30 0.67
C TYR A 110 5.35 -10.41 0.98
N GLU A 111 6.09 -11.20 0.19
CA GLU A 111 7.51 -11.40 0.39
C GLU A 111 8.30 -10.09 0.34
N ASP A 112 8.03 -9.26 -0.66
CA ASP A 112 8.67 -7.94 -0.83
C ASP A 112 8.30 -6.98 0.32
N GLY A 113 7.01 -6.96 0.71
CA GLY A 113 6.54 -6.12 1.82
C GLY A 113 7.15 -6.51 3.15
N ILE A 114 7.30 -7.81 3.43
CA ILE A 114 7.91 -8.28 4.68
C ILE A 114 9.43 -8.10 4.67
N LYS A 115 10.12 -8.30 3.54
CA LYS A 115 11.55 -7.98 3.43
C LYS A 115 11.81 -6.50 3.72
N GLU A 116 10.99 -5.60 3.17
CA GLU A 116 11.07 -4.18 3.45
C GLU A 116 10.86 -3.89 4.95
N LEU A 117 9.81 -4.47 5.56
CA LEU A 117 9.53 -4.32 6.99
C LEU A 117 10.71 -4.78 7.86
N LEU A 118 11.21 -5.99 7.63
CA LEU A 118 12.34 -6.55 8.40
C LEU A 118 13.61 -5.71 8.24
N SER A 119 13.86 -5.16 7.04
CA SER A 119 14.97 -4.25 6.80
C SER A 119 14.82 -2.93 7.56
N ILE A 120 13.60 -2.37 7.62
CA ILE A 120 13.30 -1.15 8.38
C ILE A 120 13.47 -1.37 9.88
N LEU A 121 13.01 -2.52 10.38
CA LEU A 121 13.14 -2.88 11.79
C LEU A 121 14.57 -3.27 12.18
N ASP A 122 15.46 -3.49 11.21
CA ASP A 122 16.83 -3.98 11.42
C ASP A 122 16.91 -5.22 12.33
N VAL A 123 15.96 -6.13 12.16
CA VAL A 123 15.87 -7.36 12.95
C VAL A 123 16.43 -8.56 12.20
N LYS A 124 17.10 -9.45 12.94
CA LYS A 124 17.55 -10.74 12.40
C LYS A 124 16.50 -11.78 12.69
N LEU A 125 16.14 -12.56 11.68
CA LEU A 125 15.30 -13.73 11.85
C LEU A 125 16.02 -14.79 12.69
N ASN A 126 15.28 -15.50 13.54
CA ASN A 126 15.84 -16.52 14.45
C ASN A 126 16.38 -17.74 13.70
N GLU A 127 15.84 -18.03 12.52
CA GLU A 127 16.36 -19.06 11.62
C GLU A 127 16.70 -18.43 10.27
N PRO A 128 17.81 -18.88 9.63
CA PRO A 128 18.04 -18.50 8.25
C PRO A 128 16.84 -18.97 7.44
N VAL A 129 16.20 -18.04 6.76
CA VAL A 129 15.04 -18.31 5.90
C VAL A 129 15.49 -19.12 4.71
N GLU A 130 15.84 -20.40 4.94
CA GLU A 130 16.05 -21.38 3.86
C GLU A 130 14.78 -21.55 3.00
N THR A 131 13.69 -21.02 3.47
CA THR A 131 12.37 -21.17 2.84
C THR A 131 12.00 -20.07 1.87
N PHE A 132 12.74 -19.01 1.80
CA PHE A 132 12.81 -18.29 0.54
C PHE A 132 13.74 -19.00 -0.46
N ARG A 133 13.91 -20.33 -0.35
CA ARG A 133 14.22 -21.10 -1.55
C ARG A 133 13.15 -20.65 -2.53
N ARG A 134 13.55 -19.80 -3.45
CA ARG A 134 12.81 -19.55 -4.66
C ARG A 134 12.27 -20.91 -5.04
N LEU A 135 10.96 -21.13 -4.85
CA LEU A 135 10.30 -22.18 -5.61
C LEU A 135 10.95 -22.05 -6.96
N PRO A 136 11.57 -23.11 -7.52
CA PRO A 136 12.27 -22.96 -8.79
C PRO A 136 11.36 -22.05 -9.58
N VAL A 137 11.86 -20.84 -9.88
CA VAL A 137 11.11 -19.92 -10.73
C VAL A 137 10.90 -20.83 -11.91
N LEU A 138 9.69 -21.37 -12.01
CA LEU A 138 9.28 -22.09 -13.23
C LEU A 138 9.74 -21.13 -14.27
N PRO A 139 10.69 -21.50 -15.16
CA PRO A 139 11.18 -20.58 -16.13
C PRO A 139 9.93 -19.88 -16.63
N ILE A 140 9.73 -18.63 -16.20
CA ILE A 140 8.65 -17.80 -16.71
C ILE A 140 9.09 -17.76 -18.14
N ASP A 141 8.44 -18.58 -18.92
CA ASP A 141 8.67 -18.67 -20.35
C ASP A 141 8.59 -17.22 -20.77
N HIS A 142 9.68 -16.65 -21.25
CA HIS A 142 9.76 -15.25 -21.66
C HIS A 142 8.80 -14.92 -22.79
N ASP A 143 7.91 -15.83 -23.15
CA ASP A 143 6.72 -15.61 -23.96
C ASP A 143 5.73 -14.60 -23.32
N TYR A 144 5.90 -14.19 -22.05
CA TYR A 144 5.18 -13.05 -21.50
C TYR A 144 5.49 -11.75 -22.26
N ASP A 145 6.64 -11.63 -22.90
CA ASP A 145 6.93 -10.49 -23.79
C ASP A 145 6.01 -10.45 -25.03
N ARG A 146 5.38 -11.56 -25.38
CA ARG A 146 4.38 -11.64 -26.45
C ARG A 146 2.96 -11.26 -26.00
N LEU A 147 2.69 -11.16 -24.71
CA LEU A 147 1.37 -10.81 -24.19
C LEU A 147 0.99 -9.35 -24.46
N PHE A 148 1.91 -8.50 -24.92
CA PHE A 148 1.63 -7.11 -25.29
C PHE A 148 1.73 -6.87 -26.79
N ASP A 149 1.09 -7.70 -27.52
CA ASP A 149 0.67 -7.38 -28.87
C ASP A 149 -0.61 -6.52 -28.81
N VAL A 150 -0.88 -5.74 -29.83
CA VAL A 150 -2.07 -4.87 -29.95
C VAL A 150 -3.38 -5.66 -29.70
N GLU A 151 -3.41 -6.95 -30.02
CA GLU A 151 -4.54 -7.84 -29.77
C GLU A 151 -4.79 -8.05 -28.27
N ASN A 152 -3.76 -8.13 -27.46
CA ASN A 152 -3.88 -8.32 -26.03
C ASN A 152 -4.33 -7.06 -25.30
N ILE A 153 -3.93 -5.88 -25.76
CA ILE A 153 -4.43 -4.60 -25.24
C ILE A 153 -5.94 -4.49 -25.43
N ASN A 154 -6.46 -4.90 -26.57
CA ASN A 154 -7.91 -4.94 -26.83
C ASN A 154 -8.63 -5.92 -25.88
N THR A 155 -8.00 -7.06 -25.58
CA THR A 155 -8.52 -8.02 -24.60
C THR A 155 -8.57 -7.40 -23.21
N ILE A 156 -7.49 -6.75 -22.77
CA ILE A 156 -7.44 -6.05 -21.48
C ILE A 156 -8.52 -4.96 -21.44
N TYR A 157 -8.66 -4.17 -22.50
CA TYR A 157 -9.69 -3.15 -22.58
C TYR A 157 -11.10 -3.74 -22.44
N SER A 158 -11.38 -4.89 -23.05
CA SER A 158 -12.66 -5.57 -22.92
C SER A 158 -12.92 -6.11 -21.50
N LEU A 159 -11.87 -6.52 -20.79
CA LEU A 159 -11.97 -6.95 -19.38
C LEU A 159 -12.28 -5.80 -18.43
N LEU A 160 -11.95 -4.56 -18.80
CA LEU A 160 -12.28 -3.35 -18.03
C LEU A 160 -13.73 -2.89 -18.23
N ASP A 161 -14.54 -3.59 -19.00
CA ASP A 161 -15.95 -3.25 -19.13
C ASP A 161 -16.66 -3.45 -17.78
N SER A 162 -17.50 -2.49 -17.40
CA SER A 162 -18.31 -2.52 -16.16
C SER A 162 -19.26 -3.73 -16.08
N ASN A 163 -19.55 -4.38 -17.20
CA ASN A 163 -20.31 -5.63 -17.24
C ASN A 163 -19.48 -6.89 -16.94
N SER A 164 -18.15 -6.76 -16.83
CA SER A 164 -17.27 -7.85 -16.45
C SER A 164 -17.38 -8.12 -14.94
N CYS A 165 -17.05 -9.34 -14.52
CA CYS A 165 -16.99 -9.62 -13.08
C CYS A 165 -15.84 -8.83 -12.43
N SER A 166 -16.00 -8.46 -11.17
CA SER A 166 -15.03 -7.64 -10.42
C SER A 166 -13.62 -8.22 -10.45
N SER A 167 -13.47 -9.54 -10.41
CA SER A 167 -12.16 -10.20 -10.49
C SER A 167 -11.45 -9.99 -11.83
N ASN A 168 -12.18 -9.91 -12.93
CA ASN A 168 -11.61 -9.63 -14.25
C ASN A 168 -11.16 -8.18 -14.34
N ILE A 169 -11.95 -7.25 -13.80
CA ILE A 169 -11.60 -5.83 -13.75
C ILE A 169 -10.35 -5.65 -12.89
N ASP A 170 -10.30 -6.21 -11.70
CA ASP A 170 -9.13 -6.17 -10.82
C ASP A 170 -7.87 -6.72 -11.52
N TYR A 171 -7.99 -7.84 -12.18
CA TYR A 171 -6.90 -8.46 -12.93
C TYR A 171 -6.40 -7.54 -14.05
N ALA A 172 -7.31 -7.01 -14.87
CA ALA A 172 -6.97 -6.14 -15.97
C ALA A 172 -6.29 -4.83 -15.51
N VAL A 173 -6.81 -4.19 -14.45
CA VAL A 173 -6.23 -2.96 -13.89
C VAL A 173 -4.80 -3.21 -13.38
N ARG A 174 -4.54 -4.35 -12.73
CA ARG A 174 -3.20 -4.72 -12.26
C ARG A 174 -2.22 -4.94 -13.40
N ILE A 175 -2.64 -5.66 -14.44
CA ILE A 175 -1.80 -5.85 -15.63
C ILE A 175 -1.42 -4.50 -16.24
N VAL A 176 -2.36 -3.57 -16.38
CA VAL A 176 -2.06 -2.22 -16.87
C VAL A 176 -1.02 -1.54 -15.97
N GLY A 177 -1.14 -1.70 -14.64
CA GLY A 177 -0.19 -1.16 -13.68
C GLY A 177 1.22 -1.73 -13.84
N GLU A 178 1.35 -3.04 -13.99
CA GLU A 178 2.64 -3.70 -14.22
C GLU A 178 3.31 -3.21 -15.50
N TYR A 179 2.54 -3.05 -16.57
CA TYR A 179 3.08 -2.62 -17.86
C TYR A 179 3.50 -1.15 -17.86
N ILE A 180 2.72 -0.24 -17.27
CA ILE A 180 3.07 1.17 -17.24
C ILE A 180 4.29 1.45 -16.37
N SER A 181 4.55 0.61 -15.39
CA SER A 181 5.73 0.73 -14.52
C SER A 181 7.02 0.22 -15.17
N GLU A 182 6.91 -0.53 -16.27
CA GLU A 182 8.06 -1.04 -17.00
C GLU A 182 8.49 -0.04 -18.10
N PRO A 183 9.67 0.59 -17.99
CA PRO A 183 10.08 1.66 -18.92
C PRO A 183 10.07 1.25 -20.39
N THR A 184 10.35 -0.02 -20.69
CA THR A 184 10.35 -0.56 -22.05
C THR A 184 8.95 -0.72 -22.65
N LYS A 185 7.93 -0.76 -21.82
CA LYS A 185 6.52 -0.95 -22.22
C LYS A 185 5.69 0.33 -22.07
N ALA A 186 6.14 1.25 -21.23
CA ALA A 186 5.42 2.48 -20.90
C ALA A 186 5.11 3.34 -22.13
N TYR A 187 5.99 3.33 -23.17
CA TYR A 187 5.75 4.07 -24.40
C TYR A 187 4.48 3.60 -25.14
N LEU A 188 4.06 2.34 -24.97
CA LEU A 188 2.83 1.82 -25.59
C LEU A 188 1.57 2.56 -25.13
N PHE A 189 1.64 3.22 -23.97
CA PHE A 189 0.53 4.03 -23.46
C PHE A 189 0.50 5.43 -24.06
N ILE A 190 1.55 5.84 -24.77
CA ILE A 190 1.67 7.16 -25.40
C ILE A 190 1.45 7.06 -26.91
N ASP A 191 2.18 6.14 -27.55
CA ASP A 191 2.18 6.00 -29.01
C ASP A 191 0.90 5.36 -29.55
N ASN A 192 0.09 4.81 -28.65
CA ASN A 192 -1.09 4.05 -29.07
C ASN A 192 -2.37 4.66 -28.47
N ASN A 193 -3.30 5.07 -29.33
CA ASN A 193 -4.62 5.55 -28.91
C ASN A 193 -5.35 4.60 -27.95
N ILE A 194 -4.95 3.33 -27.91
CA ILE A 194 -5.53 2.30 -27.03
C ILE A 194 -5.02 2.49 -25.60
N GLY A 195 -3.74 2.80 -25.42
CA GLY A 195 -3.17 3.06 -24.09
C GLY A 195 -3.85 4.24 -23.40
N ILE A 196 -4.09 5.32 -24.13
CA ILE A 196 -4.84 6.50 -23.64
C ILE A 196 -6.28 6.08 -23.24
N LYS A 197 -6.95 5.28 -24.09
CA LYS A 197 -8.29 4.77 -23.76
C LYS A 197 -8.31 3.91 -22.51
N LEU A 198 -7.24 3.13 -22.22
CA LEU A 198 -7.10 2.37 -21.00
C LEU A 198 -7.02 3.29 -19.78
N VAL A 199 -6.21 4.35 -19.83
CA VAL A 199 -6.11 5.35 -18.74
C VAL A 199 -7.47 6.00 -18.49
N ILE A 200 -8.19 6.42 -19.52
CA ILE A 200 -9.54 7.00 -19.43
C ILE A 200 -10.52 6.00 -18.80
N LYS A 201 -10.48 4.74 -19.24
CA LYS A 201 -11.36 3.71 -18.70
C LYS A 201 -11.08 3.40 -17.22
N ILE A 202 -9.80 3.36 -16.83
CA ILE A 202 -9.40 3.17 -15.42
C ILE A 202 -9.86 4.36 -14.58
N ALA A 203 -9.79 5.59 -15.09
CA ALA A 203 -10.29 6.77 -14.40
C ALA A 203 -11.81 6.68 -14.16
N GLN A 204 -12.57 6.23 -15.15
CA GLN A 204 -14.01 5.99 -15.00
C GLN A 204 -14.29 4.92 -13.93
N LEU A 205 -13.58 3.80 -13.97
CA LEU A 205 -13.72 2.74 -12.95
C LEU A 205 -13.34 3.20 -11.54
N CYS A 206 -12.37 4.11 -11.41
CA CYS A 206 -12.00 4.73 -10.14
C CYS A 206 -13.18 5.49 -9.52
N VAL A 207 -13.99 6.17 -10.32
CA VAL A 207 -15.18 6.91 -9.88
C VAL A 207 -16.37 5.97 -9.66
N ASP A 208 -16.55 4.96 -10.54
CA ASP A 208 -17.68 4.03 -10.49
C ASP A 208 -17.58 3.06 -9.28
N PHE A 209 -16.36 2.74 -8.82
CA PHE A 209 -16.10 1.79 -7.72
C PHE A 209 -15.23 2.40 -6.62
N PRO A 210 -15.69 3.48 -5.94
CA PRO A 210 -14.87 4.24 -5.00
C PRO A 210 -14.45 3.46 -3.75
N ASP A 211 -15.23 2.45 -3.35
CA ASP A 211 -14.98 1.62 -2.15
C ASP A 211 -14.21 0.32 -2.42
N SER A 212 -13.73 0.14 -3.65
CA SER A 212 -12.94 -1.02 -4.04
C SER A 212 -11.42 -0.74 -3.97
N ILE A 213 -10.60 -1.74 -4.33
CA ILE A 213 -9.15 -1.56 -4.48
C ILE A 213 -8.79 -0.76 -5.75
N ILE A 214 -9.71 -0.62 -6.70
CA ILE A 214 -9.48 0.00 -8.01
C ILE A 214 -8.95 1.43 -7.87
N PRO A 215 -9.52 2.33 -7.04
CA PRO A 215 -8.99 3.68 -6.87
C PRO A 215 -7.52 3.73 -6.43
N ILE A 216 -7.10 2.79 -5.57
CA ILE A 216 -5.71 2.74 -5.11
C ILE A 216 -4.78 2.39 -6.27
N ILE A 217 -5.11 1.34 -7.02
CA ILE A 217 -4.31 0.90 -8.17
C ILE A 217 -4.36 1.95 -9.28
N ALA A 218 -5.51 2.59 -9.50
CA ALA A 218 -5.65 3.69 -10.47
C ALA A 218 -4.70 4.85 -10.13
N MET A 219 -4.63 5.29 -8.87
CA MET A 219 -3.70 6.34 -8.45
C MET A 219 -2.24 5.95 -8.64
N MET A 220 -1.89 4.68 -8.40
CA MET A 220 -0.54 4.16 -8.70
C MET A 220 -0.25 4.22 -10.21
N ILE A 221 -1.19 3.80 -11.06
CA ILE A 221 -1.06 3.85 -12.52
C ILE A 221 -0.92 5.29 -13.00
N PHE A 222 -1.75 6.22 -12.51
CA PHE A 222 -1.70 7.62 -12.90
C PHE A 222 -0.38 8.27 -12.50
N LYS A 223 0.13 7.94 -11.33
CA LYS A 223 1.45 8.41 -10.88
C LYS A 223 2.57 7.99 -11.85
N GLU A 224 2.55 6.75 -12.32
CA GLU A 224 3.53 6.28 -13.31
C GLU A 224 3.30 6.91 -14.70
N PHE A 225 2.05 7.03 -15.14
CA PHE A 225 1.70 7.71 -16.40
C PHE A 225 2.19 9.16 -16.43
N ILE A 226 2.01 9.91 -15.36
CA ILE A 226 2.43 11.31 -15.25
C ILE A 226 3.95 11.46 -15.34
N LYS A 227 4.72 10.48 -14.88
CA LYS A 227 6.19 10.48 -14.96
C LYS A 227 6.71 10.30 -16.40
N ILE A 228 5.90 9.73 -17.28
CA ILE A 228 6.28 9.57 -18.68
C ILE A 228 6.29 10.95 -19.32
N LYS A 229 7.46 11.40 -19.80
CA LYS A 229 7.68 12.76 -20.30
C LYS A 229 6.73 13.15 -21.45
N GLU A 230 6.43 12.21 -22.30
CA GLU A 230 5.61 12.36 -23.49
C GLU A 230 4.10 12.16 -23.24
N SER A 231 3.69 11.88 -22.00
CA SER A 231 2.26 11.71 -21.67
C SER A 231 1.49 13.01 -21.93
N ASP A 232 0.26 12.87 -22.37
CA ASP A 232 -0.61 13.97 -22.78
C ASP A 232 -1.10 14.77 -21.55
N ASP A 233 -0.82 16.09 -21.54
CA ASP A 233 -1.23 16.99 -20.46
C ASP A 233 -2.75 17.17 -20.40
N ASP A 234 -3.46 17.06 -21.54
CA ASP A 234 -4.93 17.14 -21.57
C ASP A 234 -5.54 15.92 -20.86
N ILE A 235 -4.95 14.72 -21.02
CA ILE A 235 -5.37 13.52 -20.27
C ILE A 235 -5.14 13.69 -18.78
N ILE A 236 -4.01 14.27 -18.40
CA ILE A 236 -3.73 14.54 -16.98
C ILE A 236 -4.77 15.51 -16.44
N HIS A 237 -5.03 16.59 -17.17
CA HIS A 237 -5.94 17.65 -16.77
C HIS A 237 -7.42 17.20 -16.76
N ASP A 238 -7.89 16.59 -17.84
CA ASP A 238 -9.32 16.33 -18.02
C ASP A 238 -9.79 14.97 -17.46
N VAL A 239 -8.86 14.07 -17.18
CA VAL A 239 -9.18 12.71 -16.74
C VAL A 239 -8.65 12.43 -15.34
N ILE A 240 -7.33 12.55 -15.13
CA ILE A 240 -6.71 12.17 -13.85
C ILE A 240 -7.13 13.13 -12.73
N MET A 241 -7.16 14.42 -13.02
CA MET A 241 -7.53 15.45 -12.04
C MET A 241 -8.97 15.29 -11.52
N LEU A 242 -9.88 14.74 -12.33
CA LEU A 242 -11.26 14.47 -11.91
C LEU A 242 -11.37 13.38 -10.83
N CYS A 243 -10.42 12.44 -10.78
CA CYS A 243 -10.44 11.35 -9.80
C CYS A 243 -9.93 11.81 -8.42
N ILE A 244 -9.09 12.85 -8.37
CA ILE A 244 -8.42 13.28 -7.13
C ILE A 244 -9.40 13.69 -6.03
N PRO A 245 -10.45 14.50 -6.28
CA PRO A 245 -11.41 14.88 -5.24
C PRO A 245 -12.07 13.66 -4.58
N THR A 246 -12.55 12.70 -5.38
CA THR A 246 -13.17 11.47 -4.90
C THR A 246 -12.21 10.67 -4.02
N CYS A 247 -10.96 10.54 -4.46
CA CYS A 247 -9.94 9.77 -3.73
C CYS A 247 -9.46 10.47 -2.45
N MET A 248 -9.39 11.80 -2.44
CA MET A 248 -8.98 12.57 -1.24
C MET A 248 -10.05 12.57 -0.15
N ASN A 249 -11.32 12.43 -0.52
CA ASN A 249 -12.42 12.33 0.43
C ASN A 249 -12.52 10.93 1.10
N ASN A 250 -11.82 9.94 0.57
CA ASN A 250 -11.79 8.59 1.16
C ASN A 250 -10.85 8.54 2.37
N ILE A 251 -11.27 7.81 3.41
CA ILE A 251 -10.56 7.72 4.70
C ILE A 251 -9.40 6.72 4.64
N GLY A 252 -9.34 5.87 3.61
CA GLY A 252 -8.34 4.79 3.50
C GLY A 252 -6.92 5.34 3.37
N GLN A 253 -6.02 4.91 4.26
CA GLN A 253 -4.64 5.40 4.31
C GLN A 253 -3.85 5.06 3.04
N HIS A 254 -4.05 3.87 2.47
CA HIS A 254 -3.44 3.48 1.19
C HIS A 254 -3.88 4.39 0.04
N LEU A 255 -5.19 4.63 -0.10
CA LEU A 255 -5.70 5.49 -1.16
C LEU A 255 -5.18 6.93 -1.00
N ARG A 256 -5.19 7.44 0.22
CA ARG A 256 -4.66 8.79 0.54
C ARG A 256 -3.18 8.91 0.18
N ARG A 257 -2.37 7.91 0.50
CA ARG A 257 -0.95 7.84 0.14
C ARG A 257 -0.74 7.92 -1.37
N GLU A 258 -1.42 7.08 -2.12
CA GLU A 258 -1.24 7.02 -3.57
C GLU A 258 -1.80 8.27 -4.26
N THR A 259 -2.90 8.83 -3.76
CA THR A 259 -3.45 10.10 -4.26
C THR A 259 -2.47 11.26 -4.05
N LEU A 260 -1.87 11.39 -2.86
CA LEU A 260 -0.84 12.39 -2.61
C LEU A 260 0.39 12.17 -3.49
N GLY A 261 0.78 10.92 -3.72
CA GLY A 261 1.86 10.58 -4.66
C GLY A 261 1.56 11.03 -6.09
N THR A 262 0.32 10.89 -6.53
CA THR A 262 -0.15 11.35 -7.84
C THR A 262 -0.13 12.89 -7.93
N ILE A 263 -0.64 13.59 -6.91
CA ILE A 263 -0.59 15.06 -6.84
C ILE A 263 0.86 15.55 -6.85
N ALA A 264 1.75 14.92 -6.10
CA ALA A 264 3.17 15.28 -6.10
C ALA A 264 3.80 15.11 -7.49
N ALA A 265 3.47 14.03 -8.20
CA ALA A 265 3.92 13.81 -9.58
C ALA A 265 3.43 14.91 -10.54
N ILE A 266 2.16 15.32 -10.40
CA ILE A 266 1.58 16.44 -11.18
C ILE A 266 2.36 17.74 -10.90
N CYS A 267 2.57 18.08 -9.64
CA CYS A 267 3.29 19.29 -9.24
C CYS A 267 4.74 19.29 -9.75
N MET A 268 5.40 18.15 -9.71
CA MET A 268 6.78 18.00 -10.21
C MET A 268 6.87 18.09 -11.74
N ARG A 269 5.84 17.63 -12.45
CA ARG A 269 5.79 17.70 -13.90
C ARG A 269 5.56 19.15 -14.38
N ASP A 270 4.46 19.73 -13.98
CA ASP A 270 4.10 21.14 -14.26
C ASP A 270 3.08 21.64 -13.23
N ILE A 271 3.49 22.58 -12.37
CA ILE A 271 2.62 23.16 -11.35
C ILE A 271 1.39 23.84 -11.94
N ARG A 272 1.43 24.31 -13.20
CA ARG A 272 0.29 24.96 -13.87
C ARG A 272 -0.89 23.99 -14.06
N LEU A 273 -0.65 22.68 -14.11
CA LEU A 273 -1.72 21.69 -14.13
C LEU A 273 -2.62 21.81 -12.89
N MET A 274 -2.08 22.26 -11.76
CA MET A 274 -2.86 22.49 -10.54
C MET A 274 -3.88 23.65 -10.66
N ASP A 275 -3.81 24.47 -11.72
CA ASP A 275 -4.79 25.55 -11.98
C ASP A 275 -6.21 25.01 -12.21
N TYR A 276 -6.33 23.72 -12.59
CA TYR A 276 -7.62 23.04 -12.63
C TYR A 276 -8.38 23.15 -11.32
N PHE A 277 -7.73 22.99 -10.18
CA PHE A 277 -8.34 23.04 -8.85
C PHE A 277 -8.70 24.45 -8.38
N LYS A 278 -8.34 25.49 -9.12
CA LYS A 278 -8.82 26.85 -8.86
C LYS A 278 -10.29 27.04 -9.27
N ARG A 279 -10.86 26.10 -10.03
CA ARG A 279 -12.27 26.10 -10.42
C ARG A 279 -13.13 25.48 -9.31
N PRO A 280 -14.43 25.80 -9.27
CA PRO A 280 -15.36 25.11 -8.36
C PRO A 280 -15.44 23.62 -8.67
N ILE A 281 -15.28 22.78 -7.64
CA ILE A 281 -15.40 21.32 -7.72
C ILE A 281 -16.26 20.89 -6.54
N ASP A 282 -17.28 20.07 -6.77
CA ASP A 282 -18.18 19.52 -5.75
C ASP A 282 -18.77 20.60 -4.80
N GLY A 283 -19.08 21.80 -5.35
CA GLY A 283 -19.61 22.91 -4.56
C GLY A 283 -18.57 23.69 -3.75
N ILE A 284 -17.30 23.34 -3.84
CA ILE A 284 -16.17 24.06 -3.23
C ILE A 284 -15.66 25.07 -4.24
N GLU A 285 -15.82 26.36 -3.95
CA GLU A 285 -15.52 27.47 -4.87
C GLU A 285 -14.04 27.50 -5.31
N ASN A 286 -13.12 27.11 -4.45
CA ASN A 286 -11.70 26.99 -4.75
C ASN A 286 -11.13 25.70 -4.15
N TYR A 287 -11.18 24.62 -4.93
CA TYR A 287 -10.71 23.32 -4.48
C TYR A 287 -9.20 23.30 -4.20
N TYR A 288 -8.40 24.11 -4.89
CA TYR A 288 -6.97 24.25 -4.63
C TYR A 288 -6.68 24.68 -3.18
N THR A 289 -7.40 25.71 -2.69
CA THR A 289 -7.25 26.16 -1.30
C THR A 289 -7.73 25.09 -0.32
N HIS A 290 -8.81 24.39 -0.64
CA HIS A 290 -9.32 23.28 0.15
C HIS A 290 -8.29 22.14 0.23
N LEU A 291 -7.75 21.70 -0.91
CA LEU A 291 -6.72 20.67 -1.01
C LEU A 291 -5.47 21.05 -0.20
N ARG A 292 -5.00 22.30 -0.35
CA ARG A 292 -3.85 22.81 0.43
C ARG A 292 -4.12 22.76 1.94
N ASN A 293 -5.33 23.07 2.38
CA ASN A 293 -5.72 22.99 3.79
C ASN A 293 -5.75 21.54 4.31
N ILE A 294 -6.19 20.59 3.49
CA ILE A 294 -6.13 19.16 3.84
C ILE A 294 -4.68 18.70 3.98
N ILE A 295 -3.82 19.08 3.04
CA ILE A 295 -2.44 18.60 2.97
C ILE A 295 -1.54 19.23 4.04
N LYS A 296 -1.84 20.44 4.52
CA LYS A 296 -0.93 21.22 5.41
C LYS A 296 -0.48 20.49 6.68
N ASP A 297 -1.31 19.60 7.20
CA ASP A 297 -1.03 18.85 8.43
C ASP A 297 -0.40 17.45 8.14
N GLU A 298 -0.41 17.02 6.87
CA GLU A 298 0.11 15.71 6.46
C GLU A 298 1.64 15.53 6.58
N PRO A 299 2.50 16.59 6.54
CA PRO A 299 3.92 16.43 6.86
C PRO A 299 4.19 15.84 8.25
N ARG A 300 3.19 15.85 9.14
CA ARG A 300 3.23 15.26 10.48
C ARG A 300 2.59 13.87 10.55
N ALA A 301 2.14 13.34 9.41
CA ALA A 301 1.56 12.01 9.36
C ALA A 301 2.57 10.95 9.83
N ARG A 302 2.07 9.91 10.49
CA ARG A 302 2.89 8.75 10.89
C ARG A 302 3.38 7.97 9.67
N ASP A 303 2.60 7.90 8.61
CA ASP A 303 3.01 7.32 7.35
C ASP A 303 4.06 8.20 6.67
N VAL A 304 5.26 7.63 6.53
CA VAL A 304 6.43 8.36 6.01
C VAL A 304 6.23 8.81 4.55
N ARG A 305 5.53 8.03 3.74
CA ARG A 305 5.27 8.38 2.33
C ARG A 305 4.23 9.49 2.22
N ILE A 306 3.19 9.47 3.05
CA ILE A 306 2.23 10.57 3.14
C ILE A 306 2.96 11.87 3.52
N ALA A 307 3.77 11.83 4.58
CA ALA A 307 4.53 12.98 5.03
C ALA A 307 5.49 13.53 3.95
N LEU A 308 6.16 12.63 3.23
CA LEU A 308 7.07 12.99 2.13
C LEU A 308 6.33 13.69 0.99
N TYR A 309 5.25 13.07 0.47
CA TYR A 309 4.49 13.64 -0.64
C TYR A 309 3.85 14.97 -0.26
N ALA A 310 3.26 15.07 0.94
CA ALA A 310 2.70 16.32 1.42
C ALA A 310 3.74 17.43 1.51
N THR A 311 4.95 17.11 2.00
CA THR A 311 6.07 18.07 2.05
C THR A 311 6.48 18.50 0.64
N GLN A 312 6.60 17.57 -0.30
CA GLN A 312 6.91 17.87 -1.71
C GLN A 312 5.87 18.80 -2.32
N ILE A 313 4.59 18.50 -2.16
CA ILE A 313 3.50 19.32 -2.69
C ILE A 313 3.56 20.73 -2.08
N LEU A 314 3.63 20.86 -0.75
CA LEU A 314 3.61 22.14 -0.06
C LEU A 314 4.83 23.04 -0.39
N ASN A 315 5.96 22.45 -0.78
CA ASN A 315 7.14 23.18 -1.23
C ASN A 315 7.00 23.72 -2.66
N LEU A 316 6.09 23.16 -3.46
CA LEU A 316 5.88 23.54 -4.87
C LEU A 316 4.70 24.49 -5.05
N ILE A 317 3.68 24.40 -4.20
CA ILE A 317 2.46 25.22 -4.24
C ILE A 317 2.51 26.35 -3.21
#